data_84eac0ef140c672740e30cf593eb38e4
#
_entry.id   84eac0ef140c672740e30cf593eb38e4
#
_cell.length_a   1.000
_cell.length_b   1.000
_cell.length_c   1.000
_cell.angle_alpha   90.00
_cell.angle_beta   90.00
_cell.angle_gamma   90.00
#
_symmetry.space_group_name_H-M   'P 1'
#
loop_
_entity.id
_entity.type
_entity.pdbx_description
1 polymer ?
#
loop_
_entity_poly.entity_id
_entity_poly.type
_entity_poly.pdbx_seq_one_letter_code
_entity_poly.pdbx_strand_id
1 'polypeptide(L)'
;MITLTINGERRDVDVPTDMPLLWVLRDVLELTGTKFGCGIAQCGACTVHLAGQPVRSCVLPVSAIGARAITTIEGVGATVNGTKVQKAWLDLEVIQCGYCQSGQIMSATALLDAIQRPDDADIDAAMAGNICRCGTYVRIRQAIKNAAAEA
;
A
#
# COMPACT_ATOMS: atom_id res chain seq x y z
N MET A 1 -8.75 -4.20 24.28
CA MET A 1 -8.91 -5.05 23.09
C MET A 1 -9.57 -4.23 21.99
N ILE A 2 -9.01 -4.23 20.79
CA ILE A 2 -9.48 -3.46 19.61
C ILE A 2 -9.76 -4.47 18.51
N THR A 3 -10.93 -4.40 17.87
CA THR A 3 -11.27 -5.25 16.71
C THR A 3 -10.95 -4.49 15.43
N LEU A 4 -10.13 -5.06 14.57
CA LEU A 4 -9.77 -4.54 13.25
C LEU A 4 -10.29 -5.49 12.16
N THR A 5 -10.71 -4.94 11.01
CA THR A 5 -11.00 -5.73 9.81
C THR A 5 -9.83 -5.58 8.86
N ILE A 6 -9.05 -6.65 8.65
CA ILE A 6 -7.83 -6.64 7.86
C ILE A 6 -7.92 -7.73 6.78
N ASN A 7 -7.80 -7.33 5.52
CA ASN A 7 -7.88 -8.21 4.35
C ASN A 7 -9.16 -9.08 4.35
N GLY A 8 -10.28 -8.50 4.81
CA GLY A 8 -11.57 -9.16 4.90
C GLY A 8 -11.80 -10.00 6.17
N GLU A 9 -10.79 -10.15 7.04
CA GLU A 9 -10.89 -10.91 8.28
C GLU A 9 -10.94 -10.00 9.51
N ARG A 10 -11.75 -10.37 10.49
CA ARG A 10 -11.78 -9.71 11.80
C ARG A 10 -10.65 -10.23 12.67
N ARG A 11 -9.88 -9.31 13.23
CA ARG A 11 -8.75 -9.58 14.14
C ARG A 11 -8.90 -8.77 15.42
N ASP A 12 -8.88 -9.44 16.54
CA ASP A 12 -8.87 -8.80 17.87
C ASP A 12 -7.42 -8.66 18.34
N VAL A 13 -7.03 -7.43 18.69
CA VAL A 13 -5.68 -7.13 19.15
C VAL A 13 -5.73 -6.45 20.52
N ASP A 14 -4.83 -6.83 21.40
CA ASP A 14 -4.67 -6.21 22.73
C ASP A 14 -3.39 -5.38 22.72
N VAL A 15 -3.56 -4.11 22.35
CA VAL A 15 -2.46 -3.16 22.17
C VAL A 15 -2.87 -1.78 22.71
N PRO A 16 -1.92 -0.92 23.06
CA PRO A 16 -2.18 0.49 23.36
C PRO A 16 -2.93 1.17 22.21
N THR A 17 -3.90 2.02 22.55
CA THR A 17 -4.78 2.68 21.56
C THR A 17 -4.05 3.66 20.64
N ASP A 18 -2.90 4.17 21.06
CA ASP A 18 -2.02 5.07 20.32
C ASP A 18 -0.94 4.35 19.51
N MET A 19 -0.86 3.01 19.61
CA MET A 19 0.09 2.23 18.80
C MET A 19 -0.14 2.48 17.31
N PRO A 20 0.91 2.80 16.51
CA PRO A 20 0.78 2.93 15.08
C PRO A 20 0.38 1.60 14.41
N LEU A 21 -0.55 1.67 13.45
CA LEU A 21 -1.03 0.50 12.73
C LEU A 21 0.10 -0.34 12.14
N LEU A 22 1.18 0.30 11.68
CA LEU A 22 2.35 -0.41 11.13
C LEU A 22 2.88 -1.50 12.08
N TRP A 23 3.02 -1.19 13.35
CA TRP A 23 3.56 -2.13 14.34
C TRP A 23 2.55 -3.21 14.72
N VAL A 24 1.25 -2.87 14.73
CA VAL A 24 0.20 -3.89 14.89
C VAL A 24 0.23 -4.90 13.74
N LEU A 25 0.38 -4.42 12.50
CA LEU A 25 0.49 -5.32 11.35
C LEU A 25 1.73 -6.21 11.45
N ARG A 26 2.90 -5.62 11.69
CA ARG A 26 4.18 -6.33 11.63
C ARG A 26 4.48 -7.20 12.85
N ASP A 27 4.30 -6.64 14.05
CA ASP A 27 4.81 -7.25 15.28
C ASP A 27 3.74 -8.08 16.03
N VAL A 28 2.46 -7.74 15.85
CA VAL A 28 1.35 -8.43 16.51
C VAL A 28 0.69 -9.45 15.59
N LEU A 29 0.46 -9.07 14.33
CA LEU A 29 -0.25 -9.90 13.35
C LEU A 29 0.68 -10.61 12.35
N GLU A 30 1.98 -10.36 12.44
CA GLU A 30 3.01 -10.96 11.58
C GLU A 30 2.83 -10.69 10.07
N LEU A 31 2.07 -9.64 9.72
CA LEU A 31 1.89 -9.17 8.34
C LEU A 31 3.07 -8.25 7.97
N THR A 32 4.20 -8.84 7.63
CA THR A 32 5.48 -8.14 7.46
C THR A 32 5.70 -7.50 6.09
N GLY A 33 4.76 -7.66 5.17
CA GLY A 33 4.84 -7.08 3.82
C GLY A 33 4.82 -5.55 3.82
N THR A 34 4.09 -4.92 4.74
CA THR A 34 4.13 -3.48 4.97
C THR A 34 5.43 -3.10 5.69
N LYS A 35 6.17 -2.10 5.17
CA LYS A 35 7.55 -1.82 5.62
C LYS A 35 7.66 -0.51 6.39
N PHE A 36 8.57 -0.48 7.38
CA PHE A 36 9.01 0.74 8.04
C PHE A 36 10.16 1.40 7.27
N GLY A 37 10.06 2.71 7.03
CA GLY A 37 11.14 3.51 6.44
C GLY A 37 11.43 4.75 7.28
N CYS A 38 10.72 5.85 7.03
CA CYS A 38 10.99 7.13 7.71
C CYS A 38 10.31 7.29 9.09
N GLY A 39 9.18 6.62 9.33
CA GLY A 39 8.37 6.78 10.55
C GLY A 39 7.60 8.11 10.68
N ILE A 40 7.64 8.96 9.66
CA ILE A 40 7.05 10.32 9.64
C ILE A 40 6.15 10.57 8.41
N ALA A 41 5.60 9.51 7.84
CA ALA A 41 4.66 9.53 6.70
C ALA A 41 5.21 10.09 5.38
N GLN A 42 6.53 10.18 5.18
CA GLN A 42 7.13 10.80 3.98
C GLN A 42 7.56 9.80 2.90
N CYS A 43 8.08 8.62 3.28
CA CYS A 43 8.68 7.71 2.30
C CYS A 43 7.71 6.79 1.56
N GLY A 44 6.52 6.56 2.11
CA GLY A 44 5.49 5.72 1.50
C GLY A 44 5.67 4.20 1.66
N ALA A 45 6.78 3.71 2.24
CA ALA A 45 7.02 2.27 2.42
C ALA A 45 5.94 1.57 3.26
N CYS A 46 5.27 2.30 4.15
CA CYS A 46 4.23 1.80 5.06
C CYS A 46 2.80 1.97 4.52
N THR A 47 2.62 2.27 3.25
CA THR A 47 1.30 2.50 2.67
C THR A 47 0.41 1.26 2.75
N VAL A 48 -0.78 1.43 3.28
CA VAL A 48 -1.89 0.48 3.27
C VAL A 48 -3.15 1.19 2.80
N HIS A 49 -4.22 0.45 2.48
CA HIS A 49 -5.52 1.08 2.24
C HIS A 49 -6.36 1.07 3.52
N LEU A 50 -7.02 2.18 3.80
CA LEU A 50 -8.04 2.31 4.82
C LEU A 50 -9.36 2.72 4.13
N ALA A 51 -10.33 1.82 4.10
CA ALA A 51 -11.56 1.99 3.32
C ALA A 51 -11.26 2.36 1.84
N GLY A 52 -10.27 1.70 1.23
CA GLY A 52 -9.85 1.91 -0.15
C GLY A 52 -8.93 3.12 -0.38
N GLN A 53 -8.69 3.95 0.64
CA GLN A 53 -7.82 5.13 0.52
C GLN A 53 -6.39 4.82 0.98
N PRO A 54 -5.35 5.25 0.25
CA PRO A 54 -3.97 5.04 0.65
C PRO A 54 -3.62 5.91 1.87
N VAL A 55 -3.12 5.26 2.92
CA VAL A 55 -2.69 5.93 4.16
C VAL A 55 -1.32 5.45 4.61
N ARG A 56 -0.63 6.28 5.37
CA ARG A 56 0.68 5.95 5.96
C ARG A 56 0.49 5.33 7.34
N SER A 57 0.66 4.01 7.44
CA SER A 57 0.41 3.26 8.68
C SER A 57 1.40 3.57 9.82
N CYS A 58 2.56 4.13 9.52
CA CYS A 58 3.58 4.45 10.53
C CYS A 58 3.19 5.57 11.49
N VAL A 59 2.21 6.41 11.12
CA VAL A 59 1.72 7.54 11.95
C VAL A 59 0.23 7.43 12.27
N LEU A 60 -0.43 6.36 11.84
CA LEU A 60 -1.87 6.16 12.05
C LEU A 60 -2.10 5.34 13.32
N PRO A 61 -2.57 5.92 14.43
CA PRO A 61 -2.87 5.15 15.64
C PRO A 61 -4.08 4.23 15.41
N VAL A 62 -4.05 3.04 16.03
CA VAL A 62 -5.14 2.06 15.85
C VAL A 62 -6.49 2.58 16.33
N SER A 63 -6.53 3.46 17.32
CA SER A 63 -7.77 4.10 17.78
C SER A 63 -8.46 4.95 16.71
N ALA A 64 -7.70 5.48 15.74
CA ALA A 64 -8.25 6.31 14.67
C ALA A 64 -8.87 5.50 13.51
N ILE A 65 -8.74 4.18 13.52
CA ILE A 65 -9.22 3.31 12.42
C ILE A 65 -10.73 3.14 12.47
N GLY A 66 -11.28 2.91 13.65
CA GLY A 66 -12.70 2.64 13.82
C GLY A 66 -13.14 1.35 13.11
N ALA A 67 -14.30 1.38 12.48
CA ALA A 67 -14.86 0.24 11.75
C ALA A 67 -14.37 0.11 10.29
N ARG A 68 -13.42 0.96 9.86
CA ARG A 68 -12.94 0.97 8.46
C ARG A 68 -12.09 -0.25 8.17
N ALA A 69 -12.33 -0.87 7.02
CA ALA A 69 -11.55 -2.01 6.56
C ALA A 69 -10.13 -1.59 6.14
N ILE A 70 -9.16 -2.42 6.49
CA ILE A 70 -7.75 -2.28 6.13
C ILE A 70 -7.43 -3.31 5.06
N THR A 71 -6.77 -2.88 3.98
CA THR A 71 -6.15 -3.78 3.01
C THR A 71 -4.64 -3.55 3.01
N THR A 72 -3.88 -4.62 3.18
CA THR A 72 -2.42 -4.62 3.12
C THR A 72 -1.93 -5.24 1.81
N ILE A 73 -0.61 -5.22 1.59
CA ILE A 73 0.00 -5.85 0.42
C ILE A 73 -0.31 -7.35 0.33
N GLU A 74 -0.48 -8.02 1.46
CA GLU A 74 -0.84 -9.45 1.50
C GLU A 74 -2.25 -9.71 0.96
N GLY A 75 -3.15 -8.74 1.05
CA GLY A 75 -4.54 -8.86 0.61
C GLY A 75 -4.87 -8.16 -0.71
N VAL A 76 -4.02 -7.23 -1.17
CA VAL A 76 -4.34 -6.39 -2.36
C VAL A 76 -4.50 -7.19 -3.64
N GLY A 77 -3.80 -8.32 -3.76
CA GLY A 77 -3.89 -9.21 -4.93
C GLY A 77 -5.27 -9.87 -5.11
N ALA A 78 -6.16 -9.79 -4.13
CA ALA A 78 -7.55 -10.24 -4.27
C ALA A 78 -8.47 -9.17 -4.89
N THR A 79 -7.97 -7.94 -5.09
CA THR A 79 -8.71 -6.86 -5.75
C THR A 79 -8.43 -6.82 -7.24
N VAL A 80 -9.37 -6.30 -8.04
CA VAL A 80 -9.25 -6.26 -9.51
C VAL A 80 -8.00 -5.48 -9.93
N ASN A 81 -7.83 -4.25 -9.45
CA ASN A 81 -6.67 -3.43 -9.82
C ASN A 81 -5.38 -3.91 -9.15
N GLY A 82 -5.45 -4.45 -7.92
CA GLY A 82 -4.29 -5.05 -7.26
C GLY A 82 -3.69 -6.21 -8.06
N THR A 83 -4.53 -7.09 -8.61
CA THR A 83 -4.08 -8.18 -9.50
C THR A 83 -3.38 -7.62 -10.75
N LYS A 84 -3.98 -6.62 -11.42
CA LYS A 84 -3.40 -6.01 -12.62
C LYS A 84 -2.05 -5.33 -12.33
N VAL A 85 -2.00 -4.57 -11.23
CA VAL A 85 -0.77 -3.88 -10.80
C VAL A 85 0.33 -4.88 -10.49
N GLN A 86 0.06 -5.91 -9.67
CA GLN A 86 1.06 -6.93 -9.34
C GLN A 86 1.55 -7.67 -10.59
N LYS A 87 0.65 -8.01 -11.52
CA LYS A 87 1.02 -8.62 -12.79
C LYS A 87 1.96 -7.72 -13.60
N ALA A 88 1.63 -6.44 -13.76
CA ALA A 88 2.46 -5.47 -14.49
C ALA A 88 3.84 -5.29 -13.84
N TRP A 89 3.93 -5.33 -12.49
CA TRP A 89 5.21 -5.31 -11.77
C TRP A 89 6.08 -6.51 -12.09
N LEU A 90 5.49 -7.70 -12.19
CA LEU A 90 6.20 -8.93 -12.55
C LEU A 90 6.64 -8.91 -14.01
N ASP A 91 5.73 -8.56 -14.92
CA ASP A 91 6.00 -8.56 -16.37
C ASP A 91 7.13 -7.59 -16.75
N LEU A 92 7.26 -6.46 -16.05
CA LEU A 92 8.31 -5.47 -16.28
C LEU A 92 9.54 -5.63 -15.39
N GLU A 93 9.54 -6.62 -14.49
CA GLU A 93 10.63 -6.83 -13.53
C GLU A 93 11.01 -5.51 -12.81
N VAL A 94 10.01 -4.81 -12.26
CA VAL A 94 10.17 -3.49 -11.66
C VAL A 94 11.14 -3.51 -10.48
N ILE A 95 11.11 -4.57 -9.69
CA ILE A 95 11.74 -4.68 -8.38
C ILE A 95 13.27 -4.77 -8.49
N GLN A 96 13.97 -3.98 -7.65
CA GLN A 96 15.39 -4.18 -7.37
C GLN A 96 15.56 -4.71 -5.94
N CYS A 97 15.83 -3.87 -4.92
CA CYS A 97 15.92 -4.37 -3.54
C CYS A 97 14.57 -4.84 -2.97
N GLY A 98 13.47 -4.35 -3.48
CA GLY A 98 12.11 -4.74 -3.09
C GLY A 98 11.53 -3.99 -1.88
N TYR A 99 12.33 -3.25 -1.13
CA TYR A 99 11.90 -2.70 0.16
C TYR A 99 10.75 -1.69 0.06
N CYS A 100 10.75 -0.81 -0.94
CA CYS A 100 9.70 0.17 -1.15
C CYS A 100 8.50 -0.36 -1.95
N GLN A 101 8.59 -1.55 -2.54
CA GLN A 101 7.67 -1.98 -3.60
C GLN A 101 6.27 -2.30 -3.09
N SER A 102 6.12 -2.82 -1.86
CA SER A 102 4.79 -3.00 -1.27
C SER A 102 4.03 -1.67 -1.19
N GLY A 103 4.67 -0.62 -0.68
CA GLY A 103 4.09 0.73 -0.64
C GLY A 103 3.82 1.31 -2.02
N GLN A 104 4.71 1.10 -2.99
CA GLN A 104 4.53 1.53 -4.39
C GLN A 104 3.28 0.86 -5.01
N ILE A 105 3.14 -0.45 -4.86
CA ILE A 105 1.99 -1.23 -5.37
C ILE A 105 0.69 -0.76 -4.72
N MET A 106 0.68 -0.53 -3.40
CA MET A 106 -0.51 -0.05 -2.69
C MET A 106 -0.94 1.33 -3.21
N SER A 107 -0.01 2.27 -3.38
CA SER A 107 -0.31 3.60 -3.93
C SER A 107 -0.78 3.54 -5.39
N ALA A 108 -0.15 2.71 -6.23
CA ALA A 108 -0.54 2.51 -7.61
C ALA A 108 -1.94 1.89 -7.74
N THR A 109 -2.27 0.91 -6.90
CA THR A 109 -3.60 0.29 -6.90
C THR A 109 -4.68 1.31 -6.53
N ALA A 110 -4.46 2.12 -5.49
CA ALA A 110 -5.39 3.17 -5.10
C ALA A 110 -5.58 4.22 -6.21
N LEU A 111 -4.53 4.55 -6.95
CA LEU A 111 -4.63 5.44 -8.11
C LEU A 111 -5.56 4.84 -9.19
N LEU A 112 -5.39 3.56 -9.54
CA LEU A 112 -6.22 2.91 -10.55
C LEU A 112 -7.67 2.70 -10.09
N ASP A 113 -7.91 2.57 -8.78
CA ASP A 113 -9.26 2.53 -8.21
C ASP A 113 -9.97 3.90 -8.34
N ALA A 114 -9.20 4.99 -8.27
CA ALA A 114 -9.73 6.36 -8.40
C ALA A 114 -9.81 6.83 -9.87
N ILE A 115 -8.81 6.49 -10.69
CA ILE A 115 -8.65 6.94 -12.09
C ILE A 115 -8.28 5.73 -12.94
N GLN A 116 -9.22 5.24 -13.75
CA GLN A 116 -9.00 4.03 -14.57
C GLN A 116 -7.90 4.19 -15.63
N ARG A 117 -7.71 5.40 -16.15
CA ARG A 117 -6.70 5.72 -17.17
C ARG A 117 -5.96 6.99 -16.78
N PRO A 118 -5.05 6.91 -15.79
CA PRO A 118 -4.29 8.06 -15.36
C PRO A 118 -3.31 8.52 -16.45
N ASP A 119 -3.15 9.81 -16.60
CA ASP A 119 -2.07 10.39 -17.40
C ASP A 119 -0.77 10.47 -16.58
N ASP A 120 0.30 11.00 -17.17
CA ASP A 120 1.60 11.10 -16.50
C ASP A 120 1.54 12.03 -15.28
N ALA A 121 0.75 13.11 -15.34
CA ALA A 121 0.61 14.04 -14.23
C ALA A 121 -0.16 13.40 -13.05
N ASP A 122 -1.20 12.61 -13.33
CA ASP A 122 -1.93 11.84 -12.32
C ASP A 122 -1.01 10.84 -11.63
N ILE A 123 -0.20 10.11 -12.41
CA ILE A 123 0.75 9.12 -11.88
C ILE A 123 1.80 9.83 -11.01
N ASP A 124 2.39 10.91 -11.49
CA ASP A 124 3.40 11.66 -10.75
C ASP A 124 2.85 12.21 -9.43
N ALA A 125 1.64 12.76 -9.44
CA ALA A 125 0.99 13.27 -8.24
C ALA A 125 0.70 12.15 -7.22
N ALA A 126 0.14 11.01 -7.67
CA ALA A 126 -0.21 9.90 -6.80
C ALA A 126 1.02 9.20 -6.21
N MET A 127 2.12 9.11 -6.97
CA MET A 127 3.33 8.38 -6.59
C MET A 127 4.41 9.24 -5.94
N ALA A 128 4.25 10.56 -5.91
CA ALA A 128 5.25 11.52 -5.38
C ALA A 128 5.67 11.24 -3.92
N GLY A 129 4.76 10.68 -3.11
CA GLY A 129 5.03 10.30 -1.71
C GLY A 129 5.66 8.93 -1.53
N ASN A 130 6.05 8.23 -2.60
CA ASN A 130 6.64 6.90 -2.55
C ASN A 130 8.10 6.95 -3.06
N ILE A 131 9.06 6.83 -2.13
CA ILE A 131 10.49 6.97 -2.42
C ILE A 131 11.12 5.61 -2.71
N CYS A 132 11.91 5.53 -3.78
CA CYS A 132 12.70 4.36 -4.15
C CYS A 132 14.19 4.72 -4.22
N ARG A 133 15.00 4.17 -3.32
CA ARG A 133 16.45 4.41 -3.32
C ARG A 133 17.16 3.78 -4.52
N CYS A 134 16.60 2.69 -5.08
CA CYS A 134 17.10 2.03 -6.28
C CYS A 134 16.72 2.77 -7.58
N GLY A 135 15.82 3.76 -7.52
CA GLY A 135 15.43 4.56 -8.66
C GLY A 135 14.53 3.86 -9.67
N THR A 136 13.63 2.96 -9.23
CA THR A 136 12.76 2.19 -10.12
C THR A 136 11.58 3.01 -10.72
N TYR A 137 11.59 4.31 -10.60
CA TYR A 137 10.45 5.20 -10.95
C TYR A 137 9.98 5.08 -12.39
N VAL A 138 10.91 4.96 -13.35
CA VAL A 138 10.56 4.84 -14.78
C VAL A 138 9.78 3.54 -15.04
N ARG A 139 10.22 2.43 -14.44
CA ARG A 139 9.53 1.13 -14.55
C ARG A 139 8.20 1.15 -13.82
N ILE A 140 8.10 1.78 -12.65
CA ILE A 140 6.85 1.95 -11.89
C ILE A 140 5.82 2.67 -12.76
N ARG A 141 6.17 3.82 -13.35
CA ARG A 141 5.27 4.57 -14.24
C ARG A 141 4.78 3.71 -15.40
N GLN A 142 5.69 2.99 -16.06
CA GLN A 142 5.32 2.12 -17.18
C GLN A 142 4.42 0.97 -16.72
N ALA A 143 4.70 0.38 -15.56
CA ALA A 143 3.86 -0.70 -15.01
C ALA A 143 2.43 -0.21 -14.69
N ILE A 144 2.29 0.99 -14.14
CA ILE A 144 0.97 1.59 -13.90
C ILE A 144 0.20 1.79 -15.23
N LYS A 145 0.87 2.30 -16.26
CA LYS A 145 0.26 2.45 -17.59
C LYS A 145 -0.16 1.11 -18.19
N ASN A 146 0.66 0.09 -18.06
CA ASN A 146 0.34 -1.25 -18.56
C ASN A 146 -0.84 -1.84 -17.80
N ALA A 147 -0.88 -1.73 -16.48
CA ALA A 147 -2.00 -2.18 -15.65
C ALA A 147 -3.31 -1.45 -16.01
N ALA A 148 -3.24 -0.15 -16.28
CA ALA A 148 -4.38 0.67 -16.70
C ALA A 148 -4.90 0.30 -18.09
N ALA A 149 -4.07 -0.25 -18.97
CA ALA A 149 -4.43 -0.69 -20.31
C ALA A 149 -5.05 -2.09 -20.34
N GLU A 150 -4.88 -2.90 -19.31
CA GLU A 150 -5.54 -4.21 -19.21
C GLU A 150 -7.03 -4.04 -18.94
N ALA A 151 -7.85 -4.44 -19.93
CA ALA A 151 -9.32 -4.38 -19.85
C ALA A 151 -9.89 -5.39 -18.84
#